data_3d79dfa2b97ea2ede279fa14cee57f93
#
_entry.id   3d79dfa2b97ea2ede279fa14cee57f93
#
_cell.length_a   1.000
_cell.length_b   1.000
_cell.length_c   1.000
_cell.angle_alpha   90.00
_cell.angle_beta   90.00
_cell.angle_gamma   90.00
#
_symmetry.space_group_name_H-M   'P 1'
#
loop_
_entity.id
_entity.type
_entity.pdbx_description
1 polymer ?
#
loop_
_entity_poly.entity_id
_entity_poly.type
_entity_poly.pdbx_seq_one_letter_code
_entity_poly.pdbx_strand_id
1 'polypeptide(L)'
;MVRILNHQSLSDSMSKRWYQENKRDPWRRDAKSKGYRARSAYKLKQIQEKFGVIRKGDCLLDIGCHPGGWTQVAVEEVGESGKVIGVDLLVTAPVEGATVLVGDITHDSTIKEITREIAGGQLNCVISDISPRLTGRYDTDQAISLELSTMALDVASDLLAPGGGFVTKVFQGAGIEGLVGAAKLRFSSVGRFSPTASRSASSETYLVCQRKLPEPKKEGSAMQHLEDHLASIGIVVEEDIDQDIDP
;
A
#
# COMPACT_ATOMS: atom_id res chain seq x y z
N MET A 1 6.00 -15.79 8.60
CA MET A 1 4.58 -16.02 9.00
C MET A 1 4.24 -15.11 10.16
N VAL A 2 3.56 -14.00 9.92
CA VAL A 2 3.20 -13.02 10.97
C VAL A 2 2.08 -13.65 11.82
N ARG A 3 2.35 -13.95 13.06
CA ARG A 3 1.35 -14.43 14.02
C ARG A 3 0.34 -13.35 14.33
N ILE A 4 -0.91 -13.56 13.92
CA ILE A 4 -2.07 -12.82 14.40
C ILE A 4 -2.30 -13.22 15.85
N LEU A 5 -1.85 -12.40 16.80
CA LEU A 5 -2.19 -12.57 18.20
C LEU A 5 -3.63 -12.16 18.46
N ASN A 6 -4.36 -13.08 19.09
CA ASN A 6 -5.76 -13.05 19.48
C ASN A 6 -6.31 -11.71 19.98
N HIS A 7 -7.51 -11.43 19.52
CA HIS A 7 -8.42 -10.44 20.07
C HIS A 7 -8.76 -10.74 21.53
N GLN A 8 -8.19 -9.99 22.45
CA GLN A 8 -8.87 -9.60 23.69
C GLN A 8 -8.16 -8.42 24.36
N SER A 9 -8.94 -7.37 24.67
CA SER A 9 -8.65 -6.27 25.60
C SER A 9 -7.56 -5.26 25.23
N LEU A 10 -7.84 -4.38 24.25
CA LEU A 10 -7.26 -3.02 24.20
C LEU A 10 -8.33 -1.97 23.88
N SER A 11 -9.43 -2.00 24.61
CA SER A 11 -10.45 -0.97 24.59
C SER A 11 -10.28 -0.01 25.75
N ASP A 12 -9.10 0.49 26.07
CA ASP A 12 -9.01 1.60 26.99
C ASP A 12 -7.70 2.36 26.83
N SER A 13 -7.86 3.63 26.59
CA SER A 13 -6.93 4.73 26.49
C SER A 13 -6.45 5.12 25.10
N MET A 14 -7.35 5.34 24.17
CA MET A 14 -7.05 6.39 23.18
C MET A 14 -6.85 7.68 23.99
N SER A 15 -5.64 8.21 24.03
CA SER A 15 -5.35 9.36 24.87
C SER A 15 -6.31 10.51 24.53
N LYS A 16 -6.78 11.25 25.53
CA LYS A 16 -7.64 12.44 25.33
C LYS A 16 -7.06 13.39 24.29
N ARG A 17 -5.74 13.44 24.20
CA ARG A 17 -4.98 14.21 23.20
C ARG A 17 -5.23 13.69 21.78
N TRP A 18 -5.16 12.38 21.52
CA TRP A 18 -5.44 11.77 20.21
C TRP A 18 -6.88 12.05 19.76
N TYR A 19 -7.85 11.96 20.70
CA TYR A 19 -9.25 12.28 20.41
C TYR A 19 -9.44 13.76 20.03
N GLN A 20 -8.80 14.68 20.74
CA GLN A 20 -8.85 16.12 20.45
C GLN A 20 -8.18 16.48 19.13
N GLU A 21 -7.03 15.88 18.82
CA GLU A 21 -6.31 16.06 17.55
C GLU A 21 -7.14 15.56 16.37
N ASN A 22 -7.77 14.38 16.51
CA ASN A 22 -8.66 13.84 15.47
C ASN A 22 -9.91 14.70 15.26
N LYS A 23 -10.47 15.28 16.31
CA LYS A 23 -11.65 16.14 16.21
C LYS A 23 -11.36 17.47 15.51
N ARG A 24 -10.12 17.97 15.61
CA ARG A 24 -9.66 19.23 14.99
C ARG A 24 -9.06 19.07 13.61
N ASP A 25 -8.90 17.85 13.12
CA ASP A 25 -8.32 17.55 11.81
C ASP A 25 -9.21 18.07 10.66
N PRO A 26 -8.78 19.11 9.90
CA PRO A 26 -9.57 19.69 8.84
C PRO A 26 -9.86 18.69 7.72
N TRP A 27 -8.87 17.84 7.37
CA TRP A 27 -9.01 16.83 6.32
C TRP A 27 -10.05 15.77 6.67
N ARG A 28 -10.13 15.39 7.96
CA ARG A 28 -11.14 14.43 8.43
C ARG A 28 -12.56 15.00 8.34
N ARG A 29 -12.73 16.29 8.69
CA ARG A 29 -14.02 16.96 8.58
C ARG A 29 -14.46 17.11 7.13
N ASP A 30 -13.53 17.53 6.27
CA ASP A 30 -13.78 17.67 4.84
C ASP A 30 -14.07 16.33 4.18
N ALA A 31 -13.33 15.26 4.51
CA ALA A 31 -13.60 13.91 4.05
C ALA A 31 -15.03 13.48 4.39
N LYS A 32 -15.44 13.66 5.65
CA LYS A 32 -16.80 13.33 6.09
C LYS A 32 -17.86 14.14 5.35
N SER A 33 -17.64 15.45 5.10
CA SER A 33 -18.59 16.30 4.40
C SER A 33 -18.76 15.95 2.93
N LYS A 34 -17.70 15.38 2.31
CA LYS A 34 -17.70 14.96 0.90
C LYS A 34 -17.97 13.45 0.71
N GLY A 35 -18.33 12.74 1.79
CA GLY A 35 -18.67 11.31 1.72
C GLY A 35 -17.50 10.35 1.65
N TYR A 36 -16.25 10.83 1.85
CA TYR A 36 -15.09 9.93 1.91
C TYR A 36 -15.04 9.21 3.27
N ARG A 37 -14.74 7.92 3.22
CA ARG A 37 -14.64 7.05 4.40
C ARG A 37 -13.44 7.36 5.29
N ALA A 38 -12.37 7.90 4.69
CA ALA A 38 -11.13 8.22 5.39
C ALA A 38 -10.49 9.51 4.84
N ARG A 39 -9.77 10.23 5.72
CA ARG A 39 -8.98 11.40 5.32
C ARG A 39 -7.85 11.05 4.34
N SER A 40 -7.41 9.80 4.34
CA SER A 40 -6.38 9.32 3.41
C SER A 40 -6.78 9.48 1.93
N ALA A 41 -8.07 9.58 1.61
CA ALA A 41 -8.56 9.92 0.27
C ALA A 41 -7.86 11.16 -0.32
N TYR A 42 -7.61 12.19 0.50
CA TYR A 42 -6.91 13.39 0.04
C TYR A 42 -5.43 13.19 -0.28
N LYS A 43 -4.79 12.18 0.32
CA LYS A 43 -3.42 11.84 -0.01
C LYS A 43 -3.33 11.32 -1.44
N LEU A 44 -4.23 10.38 -1.80
CA LEU A 44 -4.31 9.88 -3.18
C LEU A 44 -4.69 11.00 -4.16
N LYS A 45 -5.64 11.88 -3.82
CA LYS A 45 -5.98 13.03 -4.67
C LYS A 45 -4.79 13.94 -4.94
N GLN A 46 -3.98 14.25 -3.94
CA GLN A 46 -2.77 15.07 -4.12
C GLN A 46 -1.68 14.35 -4.94
N ILE A 47 -1.55 13.02 -4.78
CA ILE A 47 -0.67 12.21 -5.61
C ILE A 47 -1.16 12.23 -7.06
N GLN A 48 -2.46 12.02 -7.27
CA GLN A 48 -3.08 12.03 -8.59
C GLN A 48 -2.95 13.38 -9.28
N GLU A 49 -3.24 14.46 -8.58
CA GLU A 49 -3.09 15.83 -9.10
C GLU A 49 -1.65 16.11 -9.59
N LYS A 50 -0.65 15.63 -8.82
CA LYS A 50 0.75 15.89 -9.13
C LYS A 50 1.32 14.97 -10.21
N PHE A 51 0.94 13.71 -10.24
CA PHE A 51 1.61 12.67 -11.04
C PHE A 51 0.73 12.09 -12.13
N GLY A 52 -0.60 12.17 -12.02
CA GLY A 52 -1.52 11.58 -13.00
C GLY A 52 -1.31 10.07 -13.16
N VAL A 53 -1.21 9.35 -12.05
CA VAL A 53 -0.88 7.91 -12.06
C VAL A 53 -2.05 7.07 -12.55
N ILE A 54 -3.27 7.48 -12.21
CA ILE A 54 -4.54 6.82 -12.58
C ILE A 54 -5.13 7.51 -13.80
N ARG A 55 -5.59 6.74 -14.77
CA ARG A 55 -6.20 7.24 -16.01
C ARG A 55 -7.62 6.73 -16.16
N LYS A 56 -8.43 7.44 -16.93
CA LYS A 56 -9.77 7.00 -17.31
C LYS A 56 -9.68 5.66 -18.04
N GLY A 57 -10.52 4.71 -17.64
CA GLY A 57 -10.57 3.36 -18.20
C GLY A 57 -9.55 2.37 -17.63
N ASP A 58 -8.69 2.78 -16.68
CA ASP A 58 -7.73 1.88 -16.06
C ASP A 58 -8.42 0.74 -15.29
N CYS A 59 -7.80 -0.45 -15.33
CA CYS A 59 -8.04 -1.52 -14.38
C CYS A 59 -7.04 -1.34 -13.22
N LEU A 60 -7.55 -1.13 -12.01
CA LEU A 60 -6.77 -0.71 -10.84
C LEU A 60 -6.95 -1.67 -9.68
N LEU A 61 -5.85 -1.99 -8.98
CA LEU A 61 -5.84 -2.73 -7.71
C LEU A 61 -5.47 -1.78 -6.56
N ASP A 62 -6.29 -1.77 -5.50
CA ASP A 62 -6.07 -1.07 -4.22
C ASP A 62 -5.72 -2.09 -3.12
N ILE A 63 -4.46 -2.15 -2.72
CA ILE A 63 -3.94 -3.06 -1.70
C ILE A 63 -4.01 -2.40 -0.33
N GLY A 64 -4.68 -3.06 0.64
CA GLY A 64 -4.96 -2.48 1.95
C GLY A 64 -6.10 -1.46 1.85
N CYS A 65 -7.16 -1.83 1.15
CA CYS A 65 -8.24 -0.91 0.77
C CYS A 65 -9.11 -0.43 1.95
N HIS A 66 -9.10 -1.12 3.10
CA HIS A 66 -9.92 -0.73 4.25
C HIS A 66 -9.58 0.67 4.78
N PRO A 67 -10.55 1.53 5.06
CA PRO A 67 -12.00 1.40 5.01
C PRO A 67 -12.64 1.77 3.66
N GLY A 68 -11.87 1.97 2.58
CA GLY A 68 -12.36 2.25 1.24
C GLY A 68 -12.16 3.69 0.75
N GLY A 69 -11.41 4.52 1.47
CA GLY A 69 -11.20 5.92 1.08
C GLY A 69 -10.38 6.08 -0.20
N TRP A 70 -9.35 5.28 -0.40
CA TRP A 70 -8.58 5.26 -1.63
C TRP A 70 -9.36 4.61 -2.77
N THR A 71 -10.08 3.53 -2.48
CA THR A 71 -10.98 2.88 -3.44
C THR A 71 -12.01 3.84 -4.01
N GLN A 72 -12.62 4.71 -3.18
CA GLN A 72 -13.56 5.74 -3.65
C GLN A 72 -12.91 6.70 -4.64
N VAL A 73 -11.72 7.22 -4.31
CA VAL A 73 -10.97 8.10 -5.22
C VAL A 73 -10.57 7.37 -6.49
N ALA A 74 -10.15 6.11 -6.39
CA ALA A 74 -9.79 5.31 -7.56
C ALA A 74 -10.98 5.14 -8.52
N VAL A 75 -12.19 4.87 -8.01
CA VAL A 75 -13.42 4.79 -8.82
C VAL A 75 -13.72 6.12 -9.51
N GLU A 76 -13.61 7.25 -8.81
CA GLU A 76 -13.77 8.59 -9.40
C GLU A 76 -12.79 8.83 -10.56
N GLU A 77 -11.53 8.42 -10.38
CA GLU A 77 -10.46 8.67 -11.35
C GLU A 77 -10.53 7.75 -12.57
N VAL A 78 -10.81 6.46 -12.40
CA VAL A 78 -10.93 5.55 -13.56
C VAL A 78 -12.22 5.75 -14.33
N GLY A 79 -13.30 6.24 -13.68
CA GLY A 79 -14.60 6.51 -14.27
C GLY A 79 -15.34 5.23 -14.72
N GLU A 80 -16.45 5.42 -15.43
CA GLU A 80 -17.39 4.35 -15.80
C GLU A 80 -16.78 3.24 -16.67
N SER A 81 -15.76 3.55 -17.46
CA SER A 81 -15.09 2.58 -18.32
C SER A 81 -13.96 1.82 -17.63
N GLY A 82 -13.59 2.23 -16.41
CA GLY A 82 -12.54 1.60 -15.63
C GLY A 82 -13.05 0.49 -14.72
N LYS A 83 -12.11 -0.21 -14.09
CA LYS A 83 -12.40 -1.24 -13.10
C LYS A 83 -11.52 -1.03 -11.87
N VAL A 84 -12.10 -1.11 -10.68
CA VAL A 84 -11.37 -1.02 -9.41
C VAL A 84 -11.59 -2.30 -8.61
N ILE A 85 -10.49 -2.90 -8.17
CA ILE A 85 -10.47 -4.06 -7.29
C ILE A 85 -9.78 -3.63 -6.00
N GLY A 86 -10.46 -3.73 -4.87
CA GLY A 86 -9.86 -3.52 -3.54
C GLY A 86 -9.62 -4.86 -2.85
N VAL A 87 -8.51 -4.99 -2.13
CA VAL A 87 -8.22 -6.16 -1.31
C VAL A 87 -7.71 -5.73 0.07
N ASP A 88 -8.21 -6.37 1.13
CA ASP A 88 -7.78 -6.13 2.51
C ASP A 88 -7.99 -7.39 3.36
N LEU A 89 -7.23 -7.52 4.43
CA LEU A 89 -7.45 -8.56 5.45
C LEU A 89 -8.77 -8.34 6.21
N LEU A 90 -9.21 -7.07 6.30
CA LEU A 90 -10.42 -6.69 7.01
C LEU A 90 -11.60 -6.60 6.04
N VAL A 91 -12.77 -7.07 6.52
CA VAL A 91 -14.01 -6.87 5.80
C VAL A 91 -14.25 -5.37 5.60
N THR A 92 -14.31 -4.96 4.35
CA THR A 92 -14.57 -3.57 3.97
C THR A 92 -16.00 -3.44 3.45
N ALA A 93 -16.73 -2.43 3.91
CA ALA A 93 -18.07 -2.17 3.40
C ALA A 93 -18.03 -1.93 1.87
N PRO A 94 -19.04 -2.39 1.09
CA PRO A 94 -19.04 -2.23 -0.36
C PRO A 94 -18.79 -0.78 -0.80
N VAL A 95 -17.92 -0.59 -1.77
CA VAL A 95 -17.69 0.70 -2.44
C VAL A 95 -18.37 0.65 -3.79
N GLU A 96 -19.27 1.58 -4.05
CA GLU A 96 -19.95 1.65 -5.33
C GLU A 96 -18.95 1.81 -6.48
N GLY A 97 -19.09 1.01 -7.52
CA GLY A 97 -18.17 1.01 -8.67
C GLY A 97 -16.87 0.19 -8.46
N ALA A 98 -16.71 -0.50 -7.33
CA ALA A 98 -15.56 -1.34 -7.07
C ALA A 98 -15.94 -2.76 -6.62
N THR A 99 -15.12 -3.74 -6.97
CA THR A 99 -15.12 -5.08 -6.37
C THR A 99 -14.21 -5.09 -5.16
N VAL A 100 -14.70 -5.51 -4.00
CA VAL A 100 -13.88 -5.57 -2.77
C VAL A 100 -13.75 -7.02 -2.31
N LEU A 101 -12.52 -7.48 -2.17
CA LEU A 101 -12.14 -8.81 -1.76
C LEU A 101 -11.59 -8.81 -0.32
N VAL A 102 -11.83 -9.88 0.40
CA VAL A 102 -11.19 -10.14 1.70
C VAL A 102 -10.12 -11.20 1.47
N GLY A 103 -8.86 -10.84 1.71
CA GLY A 103 -7.76 -11.77 1.49
C GLY A 103 -6.40 -11.18 1.87
N ASP A 104 -5.46 -12.09 2.08
CA ASP A 104 -4.06 -11.75 2.26
C ASP A 104 -3.37 -11.73 0.90
N ILE A 105 -2.76 -10.60 0.55
CA ILE A 105 -2.08 -10.41 -0.73
C ILE A 105 -0.85 -11.33 -0.91
N THR A 106 -0.38 -11.94 0.18
CA THR A 106 0.72 -12.92 0.14
C THR A 106 0.25 -14.34 -0.22
N HIS A 107 -1.06 -14.58 -0.21
CA HIS A 107 -1.61 -15.90 -0.47
C HIS A 107 -1.99 -16.07 -1.95
N ASP A 108 -1.56 -17.18 -2.55
CA ASP A 108 -1.89 -17.56 -3.93
C ASP A 108 -3.40 -17.55 -4.21
N SER A 109 -4.23 -17.90 -3.22
CA SER A 109 -5.69 -17.88 -3.35
C SER A 109 -6.20 -16.48 -3.64
N THR A 110 -5.68 -15.48 -2.93
CA THR A 110 -6.04 -14.07 -3.12
C THR A 110 -5.58 -13.56 -4.49
N ILE A 111 -4.35 -13.90 -4.90
CA ILE A 111 -3.81 -13.55 -6.22
C ILE A 111 -4.67 -14.16 -7.34
N LYS A 112 -5.12 -15.42 -7.17
CA LYS A 112 -6.03 -16.08 -8.12
C LYS A 112 -7.38 -15.39 -8.21
N GLU A 113 -7.94 -14.91 -7.10
CA GLU A 113 -9.20 -14.15 -7.09
C GLU A 113 -9.03 -12.80 -7.79
N ILE A 114 -7.97 -12.05 -7.49
CA ILE A 114 -7.63 -10.80 -8.19
C ILE A 114 -7.49 -11.07 -9.69
N THR A 115 -6.74 -12.10 -10.09
CA THR A 115 -6.52 -12.45 -11.50
C THR A 115 -7.84 -12.81 -12.20
N ARG A 116 -8.75 -13.49 -11.50
CA ARG A 116 -10.10 -13.79 -12.02
C ARG A 116 -10.92 -12.50 -12.23
N GLU A 117 -10.82 -11.56 -11.30
CA GLU A 117 -11.49 -10.27 -11.43
C GLU A 117 -10.94 -9.43 -12.59
N ILE A 118 -9.63 -9.50 -12.85
CA ILE A 118 -9.01 -8.83 -14.02
C ILE A 118 -9.53 -9.44 -15.35
N ALA A 119 -10.14 -10.65 -15.29
CA ALA A 119 -10.79 -11.30 -16.44
C ALA A 119 -9.90 -11.47 -17.70
N GLY A 120 -8.65 -11.86 -17.49
CA GLY A 120 -7.68 -12.08 -18.58
C GLY A 120 -7.03 -10.80 -19.13
N GLY A 121 -7.39 -9.61 -18.58
CA GLY A 121 -6.67 -8.37 -18.83
C GLY A 121 -5.40 -8.25 -17.99
N GLN A 122 -4.91 -7.03 -17.88
CA GLN A 122 -3.78 -6.67 -17.01
C GLN A 122 -4.14 -5.42 -16.20
N LEU A 123 -3.51 -5.24 -15.04
CA LEU A 123 -3.64 -4.02 -14.29
C LEU A 123 -2.87 -2.87 -14.96
N ASN A 124 -3.47 -1.69 -14.95
CA ASN A 124 -2.83 -0.45 -15.41
C ASN A 124 -2.24 0.34 -14.25
N CYS A 125 -2.83 0.18 -13.06
CA CYS A 125 -2.38 0.86 -11.86
C CYS A 125 -2.53 -0.04 -10.62
N VAL A 126 -1.55 0.03 -9.72
CA VAL A 126 -1.64 -0.56 -8.37
C VAL A 126 -1.38 0.54 -7.37
N ILE A 127 -2.24 0.68 -6.39
CA ILE A 127 -2.10 1.62 -5.28
C ILE A 127 -2.11 0.89 -3.96
N SER A 128 -1.37 1.39 -2.96
CA SER A 128 -1.34 0.79 -1.63
C SER A 128 -1.17 1.85 -0.53
N ASP A 129 -2.16 1.96 0.34
CA ASP A 129 -2.04 2.72 1.60
C ASP A 129 -1.91 1.78 2.81
N ILE A 130 -1.43 0.55 2.57
CA ILE A 130 -1.24 -0.46 3.62
C ILE A 130 -0.37 0.07 4.75
N SER A 131 -0.74 -0.22 5.98
CA SER A 131 -0.05 0.27 7.17
C SER A 131 0.08 -0.83 8.21
N PRO A 132 1.23 -0.96 8.87
CA PRO A 132 1.35 -1.87 10.00
C PRO A 132 0.41 -1.46 11.12
N ARG A 133 0.07 -2.41 12.00
CA ARG A 133 -0.45 -2.07 13.32
C ARG A 133 0.67 -1.42 14.12
N LEU A 134 0.51 -0.13 14.44
CA LEU A 134 1.55 0.62 15.13
C LEU A 134 1.80 0.03 16.51
N THR A 135 3.04 -0.37 16.77
CA THR A 135 3.52 -0.85 18.07
C THR A 135 3.90 0.30 18.99
N GLY A 136 4.10 1.49 18.41
CA GLY A 136 4.65 2.68 19.08
C GLY A 136 6.18 2.68 19.14
N ARG A 137 6.85 1.65 18.61
CA ARG A 137 8.32 1.58 18.45
C ARG A 137 8.63 1.92 17.00
N TYR A 138 9.22 3.09 16.81
CA TYR A 138 9.43 3.63 15.46
C TYR A 138 10.19 2.67 14.53
N ASP A 139 11.28 2.09 15.00
CA ASP A 139 12.12 1.21 14.18
C ASP A 139 11.37 -0.06 13.75
N THR A 140 10.57 -0.64 14.65
CA THR A 140 9.73 -1.81 14.36
C THR A 140 8.63 -1.45 13.36
N ASP A 141 7.92 -0.35 13.60
CA ASP A 141 6.84 0.10 12.72
C ASP A 141 7.37 0.47 11.32
N GLN A 142 8.57 1.02 11.26
CA GLN A 142 9.25 1.38 10.01
C GLN A 142 9.68 0.13 9.23
N ALA A 143 10.29 -0.86 9.90
CA ALA A 143 10.70 -2.11 9.26
C ALA A 143 9.51 -2.86 8.65
N ILE A 144 8.40 -3.01 9.41
CA ILE A 144 7.18 -3.64 8.91
C ILE A 144 6.57 -2.83 7.74
N SER A 145 6.58 -1.49 7.82
CA SER A 145 6.09 -0.65 6.72
C SER A 145 6.92 -0.83 5.45
N LEU A 146 8.23 -0.98 5.59
CA LEU A 146 9.15 -1.23 4.47
C LEU A 146 8.87 -2.59 3.82
N GLU A 147 8.72 -3.64 4.62
CA GLU A 147 8.35 -4.99 4.17
C GLU A 147 7.02 -4.98 3.41
N LEU A 148 5.95 -4.44 4.01
CA LEU A 148 4.62 -4.35 3.37
C LEU A 148 4.66 -3.59 2.04
N SER A 149 5.43 -2.50 1.97
CA SER A 149 5.59 -1.72 0.74
C SER A 149 6.33 -2.49 -0.35
N THR A 150 7.30 -3.32 0.06
CA THR A 150 8.09 -4.15 -0.86
C THR A 150 7.27 -5.33 -1.38
N MET A 151 6.46 -5.95 -0.53
CA MET A 151 5.50 -6.99 -0.95
C MET A 151 4.49 -6.42 -1.96
N ALA A 152 3.96 -5.22 -1.72
CA ALA A 152 3.08 -4.55 -2.67
C ALA A 152 3.78 -4.24 -4.00
N LEU A 153 5.09 -3.94 -3.99
CA LEU A 153 5.90 -3.74 -5.19
C LEU A 153 6.08 -5.04 -5.97
N ASP A 154 6.28 -6.19 -5.31
CA ASP A 154 6.37 -7.49 -5.96
C ASP A 154 5.05 -7.84 -6.66
N VAL A 155 3.91 -7.73 -5.96
CA VAL A 155 2.59 -7.94 -6.56
C VAL A 155 2.34 -7.00 -7.75
N ALA A 156 2.72 -5.72 -7.62
CA ALA A 156 2.60 -4.76 -8.72
C ALA A 156 3.51 -5.15 -9.90
N SER A 157 4.69 -5.70 -9.63
CA SER A 157 5.63 -6.14 -10.67
C SER A 157 5.06 -7.29 -11.51
N ASP A 158 4.34 -8.21 -10.85
CA ASP A 158 3.77 -9.39 -11.49
C ASP A 158 2.48 -9.09 -12.26
N LEU A 159 1.60 -8.25 -11.70
CA LEU A 159 0.26 -8.05 -12.23
C LEU A 159 0.10 -6.82 -13.16
N LEU A 160 1.00 -5.84 -13.10
CA LEU A 160 0.91 -4.65 -13.93
C LEU A 160 1.32 -4.91 -15.40
N ALA A 161 0.57 -4.33 -16.30
CA ALA A 161 0.99 -4.19 -17.69
C ALA A 161 2.26 -3.33 -17.84
N PRO A 162 3.09 -3.54 -18.85
CA PRO A 162 4.11 -2.57 -19.24
C PRO A 162 3.50 -1.17 -19.43
N GLY A 163 4.18 -0.15 -18.92
CA GLY A 163 3.69 1.22 -18.92
C GLY A 163 2.81 1.59 -17.72
N GLY A 164 2.40 0.63 -16.92
CA GLY A 164 1.57 0.81 -15.72
C GLY A 164 2.22 1.64 -14.62
N GLY A 165 1.41 2.07 -13.66
CA GLY A 165 1.80 2.86 -12.50
C GLY A 165 1.66 2.13 -11.17
N PHE A 166 2.52 2.50 -10.20
CA PHE A 166 2.47 1.95 -8.84
C PHE A 166 2.66 3.06 -7.81
N VAL A 167 1.85 3.04 -6.75
CA VAL A 167 1.98 3.95 -5.62
C VAL A 167 1.91 3.13 -4.34
N THR A 168 2.87 3.32 -3.44
CA THR A 168 2.80 2.70 -2.11
C THR A 168 3.26 3.66 -1.02
N LYS A 169 2.61 3.55 0.15
CA LYS A 169 3.04 4.24 1.36
C LYS A 169 4.19 3.48 2.00
N VAL A 170 5.19 4.23 2.49
CA VAL A 170 6.28 3.71 3.29
C VAL A 170 6.67 4.71 4.37
N PHE A 171 7.12 4.26 5.54
CA PHE A 171 7.71 5.14 6.54
C PHE A 171 9.17 5.43 6.19
N GLN A 172 9.56 6.70 6.35
CA GLN A 172 10.97 7.09 6.16
C GLN A 172 11.84 6.38 7.20
N GLY A 173 13.06 6.03 6.83
CA GLY A 173 14.00 5.36 7.73
C GLY A 173 15.00 4.48 7.01
N ALA A 174 15.66 3.61 7.77
CA ALA A 174 16.65 2.70 7.22
C ALA A 174 16.04 1.78 6.15
N GLY A 175 16.80 1.48 5.11
CA GLY A 175 16.39 0.55 4.04
C GLY A 175 15.46 1.14 2.97
N ILE A 176 14.92 2.36 3.13
CA ILE A 176 14.03 2.96 2.11
C ILE A 176 14.72 3.09 0.74
N GLU A 177 16.03 3.30 0.72
CA GLU A 177 16.79 3.36 -0.54
C GLU A 177 16.87 2.00 -1.23
N GLY A 178 16.79 0.89 -0.48
CA GLY A 178 16.66 -0.46 -1.03
C GLY A 178 15.33 -0.63 -1.79
N LEU A 179 14.21 -0.21 -1.20
CA LEU A 179 12.91 -0.19 -1.87
C LEU A 179 12.92 0.71 -3.12
N VAL A 180 13.50 1.91 -3.02
CA VAL A 180 13.66 2.82 -4.17
C VAL A 180 14.53 2.18 -5.25
N GLY A 181 15.62 1.50 -4.88
CA GLY A 181 16.48 0.75 -5.78
C GLY A 181 15.73 -0.37 -6.51
N ALA A 182 15.00 -1.20 -5.76
CA ALA A 182 14.17 -2.27 -6.31
C ALA A 182 13.12 -1.73 -7.29
N ALA A 183 12.48 -0.60 -6.98
CA ALA A 183 11.53 0.05 -7.87
C ALA A 183 12.19 0.58 -9.15
N LYS A 184 13.39 1.16 -9.08
CA LYS A 184 14.15 1.64 -10.27
C LYS A 184 14.59 0.54 -11.23
N LEU A 185 14.65 -0.70 -10.76
CA LEU A 185 14.87 -1.86 -11.62
C LEU A 185 13.64 -2.23 -12.45
N ARG A 186 12.44 -1.81 -12.02
CA ARG A 186 11.14 -2.21 -12.58
C ARG A 186 10.39 -1.08 -13.28
N PHE A 187 10.70 0.17 -12.95
CA PHE A 187 10.00 1.34 -13.48
C PHE A 187 10.97 2.36 -14.06
N SER A 188 10.54 3.05 -15.12
CA SER A 188 11.34 4.12 -15.77
C SER A 188 11.36 5.41 -14.95
N SER A 189 10.33 5.66 -14.13
CA SER A 189 10.23 6.84 -13.29
C SER A 189 9.86 6.44 -11.88
N VAL A 190 10.68 6.84 -10.92
CA VAL A 190 10.49 6.57 -9.50
C VAL A 190 10.74 7.85 -8.72
N GLY A 191 9.77 8.29 -7.96
CA GLY A 191 9.85 9.49 -7.13
C GLY A 191 9.26 9.27 -5.76
N ARG A 192 9.61 10.15 -4.81
CA ARG A 192 9.00 10.20 -3.47
C ARG A 192 8.17 11.46 -3.33
N PHE A 193 7.06 11.35 -2.63
CA PHE A 193 6.16 12.46 -2.38
C PHE A 193 5.49 12.34 -1.01
N SER A 194 5.48 13.42 -0.26
CA SER A 194 4.76 13.51 1.02
C SER A 194 3.59 14.48 0.85
N PRO A 195 2.34 13.98 0.77
CA PRO A 195 1.16 14.82 0.64
C PRO A 195 0.97 15.74 1.86
N THR A 196 0.50 16.95 1.65
CA THR A 196 0.17 17.88 2.75
C THR A 196 -1.01 17.38 3.60
N ALA A 197 -1.81 16.47 3.05
CA ALA A 197 -2.84 15.75 3.80
C ALA A 197 -2.27 14.75 4.80
N SER A 198 -0.96 14.46 4.80
CA SER A 198 -0.28 13.73 5.88
C SER A 198 -0.21 14.57 7.14
N ARG A 199 -0.18 13.92 8.32
CA ARG A 199 0.03 14.65 9.58
C ARG A 199 1.46 15.14 9.64
N SER A 200 1.69 16.34 10.17
CA SER A 200 3.03 16.93 10.31
C SER A 200 4.00 16.08 11.12
N ALA A 201 3.48 15.30 12.08
CA ALA A 201 4.27 14.37 12.91
C ALA A 201 4.44 12.97 12.27
N SER A 202 3.89 12.73 11.07
CA SER A 202 3.98 11.43 10.40
C SER A 202 5.27 11.33 9.60
N SER A 203 5.97 10.21 9.74
CA SER A 203 7.14 9.86 8.93
C SER A 203 6.76 9.25 7.57
N GLU A 204 5.48 9.19 7.24
CA GLU A 204 5.02 8.58 6.00
C GLU A 204 5.45 9.37 4.76
N THR A 205 5.85 8.65 3.74
CA THR A 205 6.06 9.15 2.38
C THR A 205 5.47 8.15 1.40
N TYR A 206 5.23 8.59 0.18
CA TYR A 206 4.73 7.73 -0.89
C TYR A 206 5.80 7.55 -1.96
N LEU A 207 6.06 6.30 -2.31
CA LEU A 207 6.82 5.96 -3.50
C LEU A 207 5.85 5.98 -4.68
N VAL A 208 6.15 6.79 -5.69
CA VAL A 208 5.35 6.92 -6.91
C VAL A 208 6.18 6.45 -8.09
N CYS A 209 5.73 5.37 -8.71
CA CYS A 209 6.41 4.70 -9.81
C CYS A 209 5.55 4.76 -11.07
N GLN A 210 6.12 5.11 -12.20
CA GLN A 210 5.41 5.20 -13.47
C GLN A 210 6.18 4.50 -14.58
N ARG A 211 5.46 4.08 -15.60
CA ARG A 211 6.01 3.41 -16.77
C ARG A 211 6.77 2.13 -16.40
N LYS A 212 6.01 1.13 -15.89
CA LYS A 212 6.55 -0.21 -15.65
C LYS A 212 7.28 -0.70 -16.90
N LEU A 213 8.47 -1.22 -16.71
CA LEU A 213 9.26 -1.83 -17.79
C LEU A 213 8.63 -3.17 -18.22
N PRO A 214 8.74 -3.57 -19.49
CA PRO A 214 8.31 -4.90 -19.92
C PRO A 214 9.00 -6.02 -19.13
N GLU A 215 10.30 -5.84 -18.86
CA GLU A 215 11.11 -6.72 -18.04
C GLU A 215 11.93 -5.91 -17.03
N PRO A 216 12.22 -6.46 -15.85
CA PRO A 216 13.08 -5.80 -14.89
C PRO A 216 14.52 -5.72 -15.42
N LYS A 217 15.26 -4.68 -15.02
CA LYS A 217 16.68 -4.51 -15.39
C LYS A 217 17.61 -5.52 -14.73
N LYS A 218 17.17 -6.17 -13.68
CA LYS A 218 17.88 -7.21 -12.93
C LYS A 218 16.85 -8.22 -12.46
N GLU A 219 17.17 -9.50 -12.57
CA GLU A 219 16.35 -10.59 -12.07
C GLU A 219 16.23 -10.57 -10.53
N GLY A 220 15.23 -11.25 -10.02
CA GLY A 220 14.92 -11.35 -8.60
C GLY A 220 13.72 -10.50 -8.17
N SER A 221 13.12 -10.86 -7.04
CA SER A 221 11.99 -10.13 -6.45
C SER A 221 12.42 -8.76 -5.91
N ALA A 222 11.48 -7.88 -5.62
CA ALA A 222 11.79 -6.62 -4.95
C ALA A 222 12.27 -6.89 -3.52
N MET A 223 11.72 -7.92 -2.88
CA MET A 223 12.14 -8.34 -1.54
C MET A 223 13.61 -8.76 -1.54
N GLN A 224 14.03 -9.62 -2.49
CA GLN A 224 15.42 -10.02 -2.62
C GLN A 224 16.38 -8.82 -2.79
N HIS A 225 15.98 -7.84 -3.62
CA HIS A 225 16.80 -6.64 -3.81
C HIS A 225 16.85 -5.74 -2.55
N LEU A 226 15.77 -5.73 -1.76
CA LEU A 226 15.76 -5.04 -0.47
C LEU A 226 16.71 -5.73 0.52
N GLU A 227 16.63 -7.04 0.66
CA GLU A 227 17.49 -7.84 1.54
C GLU A 227 18.97 -7.68 1.19
N ASP A 228 19.32 -7.78 -0.11
CA ASP A 228 20.67 -7.52 -0.62
C ASP A 228 21.17 -6.12 -0.20
N HIS A 229 20.27 -5.11 -0.30
CA HIS A 229 20.60 -3.74 0.11
C HIS A 229 20.81 -3.63 1.62
N LEU A 230 19.89 -4.19 2.43
CA LEU A 230 19.98 -4.17 3.88
C LEU A 230 21.29 -4.84 4.37
N ALA A 231 21.64 -5.99 3.81
CA ALA A 231 22.87 -6.68 4.08
C ALA A 231 24.10 -5.81 3.73
N SER A 232 24.06 -5.08 2.61
CA SER A 232 25.15 -4.21 2.16
C SER A 232 25.42 -3.02 3.10
N ILE A 233 24.42 -2.61 3.88
CA ILE A 233 24.53 -1.53 4.89
C ILE A 233 24.63 -2.06 6.33
N GLY A 234 24.85 -3.38 6.49
CA GLY A 234 25.07 -4.03 7.79
C GLY A 234 23.80 -4.26 8.61
N ILE A 235 22.62 -4.22 8.00
CA ILE A 235 21.35 -4.60 8.64
C ILE A 235 21.10 -6.07 8.32
N VAL A 236 21.09 -6.91 9.36
CA VAL A 236 20.76 -8.34 9.25
C VAL A 236 19.25 -8.50 9.34
N VAL A 237 18.65 -9.09 8.33
CA VAL A 237 17.26 -9.57 8.38
C VAL A 237 17.34 -10.96 8.98
N GLU A 238 16.90 -11.14 10.23
CA GLU A 238 16.74 -12.46 10.82
C GLU A 238 15.57 -13.14 10.11
N GLU A 239 15.83 -14.21 9.39
CA GLU A 239 14.78 -15.12 8.96
C GLU A 239 14.16 -15.73 10.23
N ASP A 240 12.85 -15.59 10.42
CA ASP A 240 12.12 -16.35 11.43
C ASP A 240 12.29 -17.83 11.09
N ILE A 241 13.27 -18.48 11.72
CA ILE A 241 13.38 -19.94 11.69
C ILE A 241 12.14 -20.43 12.43
N ASP A 242 11.17 -20.92 11.69
CA ASP A 242 10.05 -21.71 12.23
C ASP A 242 10.69 -22.85 13.05
N GLN A 243 10.80 -22.66 14.36
CA GLN A 243 11.04 -23.78 15.27
C GLN A 243 9.74 -24.56 15.26
N ASP A 244 9.69 -25.58 14.40
CA ASP A 244 8.79 -26.71 14.54
C ASP A 244 8.94 -27.24 15.98
N ILE A 245 8.06 -26.80 16.85
CA ILE A 245 7.85 -27.45 18.12
C ILE A 245 6.92 -28.62 17.80
N ASP A 246 7.54 -29.74 17.46
CA ASP A 246 6.88 -31.02 17.39
C ASP A 246 6.34 -31.39 18.80
N PRO A 247 5.15 -32.00 18.91
CA PRO A 247 4.32 -32.16 20.10
C PRO A 247 4.89 -33.02 21.21
#